data_49ec5b9e2b4e222de279d1e7c6bfd1ab
#
_entry.id   49ec5b9e2b4e222de279d1e7c6bfd1ab
#
_cell.length_a   1.000
_cell.length_b   1.000
_cell.length_c   1.000
_cell.angle_alpha   90.00
_cell.angle_beta   90.00
_cell.angle_gamma   90.00
#
_symmetry.space_group_name_H-M   'P 1'
#
loop_
_entity.id
_entity.type
_entity.pdbx_description
1 polymer ?
#
loop_
_entity_poly.entity_id
_entity_poly.type
_entity_poly.pdbx_seq_one_letter_code
_entity_poly.pdbx_strand_id
1 'polypeptide(L)'
;MQKIKLMFEFGHGPIWNSEPFTGKLMSGIEVVDSDPDLELWNRQCMDLYDECYEFDSHGKGCYFNEETLAKNKKKLLCILEQIKSRLEELNNNNFIIEDQATDELNKVD
;
A
#
# COMPACT_ATOMS: atom_id res chain seq x y z
N MET A 1 3.74 12.85 -18.24
CA MET A 1 3.57 11.42 -17.95
C MET A 1 2.98 11.24 -16.55
N GLN A 2 1.98 10.37 -16.43
CA GLN A 2 1.35 10.11 -15.14
C GLN A 2 2.30 9.36 -14.22
N LYS A 3 2.07 9.47 -12.91
CA LYS A 3 2.90 8.82 -11.91
C LYS A 3 2.04 8.00 -10.95
N ILE A 4 2.48 6.78 -10.66
CA ILE A 4 1.90 5.94 -9.62
C ILE A 4 2.87 5.95 -8.43
N LYS A 5 2.40 6.42 -7.29
CA LYS A 5 3.20 6.47 -6.08
C LYS A 5 2.82 5.30 -5.17
N LEU A 6 3.81 4.64 -4.59
CA LEU A 6 3.60 3.59 -3.60
C LEU A 6 4.09 4.12 -2.25
N MET A 7 3.18 4.25 -1.29
CA MET A 7 3.50 4.80 0.03
C MET A 7 2.48 4.29 1.05
N PHE A 8 2.92 4.04 2.27
CA PHE A 8 2.02 3.60 3.34
C PHE A 8 1.46 4.78 4.12
N GLU A 9 0.17 4.70 4.42
CA GLU A 9 -0.50 5.62 5.32
C GLU A 9 -1.71 4.92 5.93
N PHE A 10 -2.03 5.24 7.18
CA PHE A 10 -3.18 4.65 7.87
C PHE A 10 -4.46 4.90 7.09
N GLY A 11 -5.23 3.83 6.88
CA GLY A 11 -6.49 3.90 6.17
C GLY A 11 -6.36 3.94 4.65
N HIS A 12 -5.13 3.92 4.13
CA HIS A 12 -4.88 3.92 2.69
C HIS A 12 -4.08 2.71 2.26
N GLY A 13 -4.36 2.18 1.08
CA GLY A 13 -3.50 1.18 0.47
C GLY A 13 -2.23 1.82 -0.05
N PRO A 14 -1.21 1.00 -0.39
CA PRO A 14 0.07 1.53 -0.87
C PRO A 14 -0.01 2.19 -2.24
N ILE A 15 -1.00 1.85 -3.05
CA ILE A 15 -1.15 2.45 -4.38
C ILE A 15 -1.88 3.80 -4.26
N TRP A 16 -1.20 4.88 -4.62
CA TRP A 16 -1.77 6.23 -4.60
C TRP A 16 -2.20 6.62 -6.00
N ASN A 17 -3.37 7.15 -6.18
CA ASN A 17 -4.36 7.47 -5.16
C ASN A 17 -5.33 6.29 -4.98
N SER A 18 -5.79 6.08 -3.74
CA SER A 18 -6.84 5.12 -3.47
C SER A 18 -7.81 5.69 -2.44
N GLU A 19 -9.03 5.16 -2.42
CA GLU A 19 -10.06 5.62 -1.50
C GLU A 19 -9.72 5.17 -0.07
N PRO A 20 -9.79 6.09 0.92
CA PRO A 20 -9.54 5.72 2.31
C PRO A 20 -10.46 4.61 2.79
N PHE A 21 -9.93 3.69 3.56
CA PHE A 21 -10.61 2.58 4.25
C PHE A 21 -11.27 1.54 3.34
N THR A 22 -11.45 1.78 2.06
CA THR A 22 -11.95 0.77 1.12
C THR A 22 -10.87 0.20 0.24
N GLY A 23 -9.80 0.98 0.00
CA GLY A 23 -8.71 0.57 -0.87
C GLY A 23 -9.04 0.61 -2.36
N LYS A 24 -10.18 1.17 -2.73
CA LYS A 24 -10.55 1.30 -4.14
C LYS A 24 -9.56 2.20 -4.87
N LEU A 25 -9.06 1.72 -6.01
CA LEU A 25 -8.05 2.45 -6.77
C LEU A 25 -8.64 3.66 -7.47
N MET A 26 -7.97 4.80 -7.32
CA MET A 26 -8.37 6.08 -7.91
C MET A 26 -7.16 6.82 -8.46
N SER A 27 -6.26 6.08 -9.12
CA SER A 27 -5.03 6.66 -9.65
C SER A 27 -5.27 7.59 -10.85
N GLY A 28 -6.43 7.45 -11.50
CA GLY A 28 -6.73 8.16 -12.73
C GLY A 28 -6.22 7.45 -13.97
N ILE A 29 -5.63 6.28 -13.81
CA ILE A 29 -5.14 5.47 -14.92
C ILE A 29 -6.06 4.25 -15.03
N GLU A 30 -6.88 4.22 -16.08
CA GLU A 30 -7.94 3.23 -16.21
C GLU A 30 -7.46 1.79 -16.12
N VAL A 31 -6.36 1.44 -16.79
CA VAL A 31 -5.85 0.07 -16.78
C VAL A 31 -5.42 -0.37 -15.38
N VAL A 32 -5.03 0.56 -14.53
CA VAL A 32 -4.67 0.30 -13.14
C VAL A 32 -5.94 0.20 -12.30
N ASP A 33 -6.81 1.18 -12.42
CA ASP A 33 -7.99 1.30 -11.55
C ASP A 33 -9.01 0.18 -11.80
N SER A 34 -9.01 -0.41 -12.99
CA SER A 34 -9.91 -1.51 -13.32
C SER A 34 -9.33 -2.90 -13.07
N ASP A 35 -8.08 -2.98 -12.61
CA ASP A 35 -7.42 -4.27 -12.39
C ASP A 35 -7.81 -4.86 -11.04
N PRO A 36 -8.51 -6.01 -11.01
CA PRO A 36 -8.98 -6.60 -9.75
C PRO A 36 -7.85 -7.12 -8.87
N ASP A 37 -6.75 -7.57 -9.45
CA ASP A 37 -5.61 -8.06 -8.68
C ASP A 37 -4.93 -6.93 -7.93
N LEU A 38 -4.72 -5.80 -8.59
CA LEU A 38 -4.13 -4.62 -7.94
C LEU A 38 -5.02 -4.11 -6.81
N GLU A 39 -6.33 -4.08 -7.01
CA GLU A 39 -7.25 -3.65 -5.98
C GLU A 39 -7.20 -4.58 -4.77
N LEU A 40 -7.18 -5.90 -5.01
CA LEU A 40 -7.09 -6.90 -3.94
C LEU A 40 -5.81 -6.72 -3.15
N TRP A 41 -4.66 -6.64 -3.83
CA TRP A 41 -3.36 -6.50 -3.17
C TRP A 41 -3.24 -5.17 -2.42
N ASN A 42 -3.79 -4.11 -2.99
CA ASN A 42 -3.80 -2.80 -2.34
C ASN A 42 -4.54 -2.87 -1.00
N ARG A 43 -5.69 -3.54 -1.00
CA ARG A 43 -6.50 -3.73 0.20
C ARG A 43 -5.80 -4.62 1.22
N GLN A 44 -5.16 -5.71 0.78
CA GLN A 44 -4.43 -6.60 1.67
C GLN A 44 -3.29 -5.88 2.37
N CYS A 45 -2.53 -5.06 1.63
CA CYS A 45 -1.47 -4.26 2.22
C CYS A 45 -2.02 -3.24 3.21
N MET A 46 -3.13 -2.60 2.87
CA MET A 46 -3.79 -1.64 3.76
C MET A 46 -4.13 -2.30 5.09
N ASP A 47 -4.74 -3.48 5.04
CA ASP A 47 -5.15 -4.20 6.24
C ASP A 47 -3.94 -4.58 7.11
N LEU A 48 -2.87 -5.08 6.48
CA LEU A 48 -1.65 -5.45 7.21
C LEU A 48 -0.97 -4.23 7.84
N TYR A 49 -0.97 -3.11 7.14
CA TYR A 49 -0.38 -1.90 7.67
C TYR A 49 -1.23 -1.31 8.81
N ASP A 50 -2.56 -1.33 8.65
CA ASP A 50 -3.48 -0.82 9.66
C ASP A 50 -3.42 -1.63 10.96
N GLU A 51 -3.05 -2.92 10.89
CA GLU A 51 -2.82 -3.73 12.09
C GLU A 51 -1.74 -3.15 13.00
N CYS A 52 -0.83 -2.35 12.44
CA CYS A 52 0.25 -1.74 13.20
C CYS A 52 -0.23 -0.60 14.11
N TYR A 53 -1.42 -0.09 13.85
CA TYR A 53 -2.01 0.98 14.66
C TYR A 53 -2.85 0.38 15.77
N GLU A 54 -2.53 0.74 17.00
CA GLU A 54 -3.25 0.28 18.17
C GLU A 54 -3.94 1.44 18.84
N PHE A 55 -5.17 1.21 19.28
CA PHE A 55 -5.99 2.22 19.93
C PHE A 55 -6.11 1.88 21.41
N ASP A 56 -5.89 2.88 22.26
CA ASP A 56 -6.05 2.73 23.69
C ASP A 56 -7.51 2.39 24.01
N SER A 57 -7.74 1.34 24.79
CA SER A 57 -9.08 0.92 25.21
C SER A 57 -9.81 1.98 26.05
N HIS A 58 -9.08 2.94 26.58
CA HIS A 58 -9.65 4.07 27.34
C HIS A 58 -9.87 5.32 26.48
N GLY A 59 -9.69 5.22 25.18
CA GLY A 59 -9.96 6.31 24.25
C GLY A 59 -8.94 7.43 24.27
N LYS A 60 -7.75 7.21 24.78
CA LYS A 60 -6.74 8.24 24.92
C LYS A 60 -5.80 8.40 23.72
N GLY A 61 -6.13 7.78 22.60
CA GLY A 61 -5.36 7.95 21.37
C GLY A 61 -4.95 6.64 20.73
N CYS A 62 -4.15 6.76 19.68
CA CYS A 62 -3.61 5.60 18.99
C CYS A 62 -2.10 5.72 18.92
N TYR A 63 -1.43 4.58 18.77
CA TYR A 63 0.00 4.57 18.55
C TYR A 63 0.36 3.54 17.50
N PHE A 64 1.51 3.75 16.87
CA PHE A 64 2.01 2.86 15.82
C PHE A 64 2.91 1.80 16.46
N ASN A 65 2.57 0.53 16.26
CA ASN A 65 3.32 -0.59 16.83
C ASN A 65 4.39 -1.09 15.84
N GLU A 66 5.63 -0.70 16.05
CA GLU A 66 6.75 -1.07 15.20
C GLU A 66 7.04 -2.57 15.22
N GLU A 67 6.73 -3.25 16.31
CA GLU A 67 6.92 -4.71 16.39
C GLU A 67 5.97 -5.43 15.47
N THR A 68 4.72 -4.96 15.39
CA THR A 68 3.73 -5.52 14.47
C THR A 68 4.17 -5.29 13.02
N LEU A 69 4.70 -4.10 12.72
CA LEU A 69 5.23 -3.81 11.38
C LEU A 69 6.37 -4.74 11.03
N ALA A 70 7.31 -4.95 11.95
CA ALA A 70 8.43 -5.87 11.72
C ALA A 70 7.93 -7.30 11.47
N LYS A 71 6.90 -7.72 12.19
CA LYS A 71 6.28 -9.03 12.01
C LYS A 71 5.62 -9.17 10.64
N ASN A 72 4.96 -8.11 10.16
CA ASN A 72 4.25 -8.12 8.89
C ASN A 72 5.13 -7.74 7.70
N LYS A 73 6.35 -7.28 7.94
CA LYS A 73 7.26 -6.77 6.91
C LYS A 73 7.42 -7.71 5.73
N LYS A 74 7.66 -8.99 5.99
CA LYS A 74 7.90 -9.98 4.94
C LYS A 74 6.67 -10.14 4.04
N LYS A 75 5.49 -10.20 4.64
CA LYS A 75 4.23 -10.30 3.89
C LYS A 75 4.00 -9.07 3.05
N LEU A 76 4.22 -7.89 3.63
CA LEU A 76 4.04 -6.62 2.93
C LEU A 76 4.99 -6.51 1.74
N LEU A 77 6.27 -6.89 1.92
CA LEU A 77 7.24 -6.86 0.82
C LEU A 77 6.83 -7.80 -0.29
N CYS A 78 6.35 -9.00 0.05
CA CYS A 78 5.90 -9.97 -0.95
C CYS A 78 4.75 -9.42 -1.79
N ILE A 79 3.76 -8.83 -1.14
CA ILE A 79 2.61 -8.26 -1.85
C ILE A 79 3.03 -7.04 -2.69
N LEU A 80 3.93 -6.20 -2.17
CA LEU A 80 4.45 -5.06 -2.92
C LEU A 80 5.17 -5.49 -4.19
N GLU A 81 5.93 -6.58 -4.13
CA GLU A 81 6.58 -7.13 -5.31
C GLU A 81 5.58 -7.55 -6.37
N GLN A 82 4.48 -8.18 -5.95
CA GLN A 82 3.40 -8.55 -6.86
C GLN A 82 2.75 -7.31 -7.49
N ILE A 83 2.49 -6.28 -6.67
CA ILE A 83 1.93 -5.02 -7.16
C ILE A 83 2.84 -4.39 -8.20
N LYS A 84 4.14 -4.29 -7.91
CA LYS A 84 5.10 -3.68 -8.84
C LYS A 84 5.20 -4.46 -10.15
N SER A 85 5.26 -5.79 -10.07
CA SER A 85 5.31 -6.62 -11.28
C SER A 85 4.07 -6.43 -12.14
N ARG A 86 2.90 -6.36 -11.51
CA ARG A 86 1.65 -6.16 -12.25
C ARG A 86 1.58 -4.77 -12.88
N LEU A 87 2.01 -3.75 -12.14
CA LEU A 87 2.06 -2.39 -12.67
C LEU A 87 2.98 -2.32 -13.90
N GLU A 88 4.12 -2.99 -13.85
CA GLU A 88 5.03 -3.04 -15.00
C GLU A 88 4.41 -3.73 -16.20
N GLU A 89 3.66 -4.82 -15.98
CA GLU A 89 2.95 -5.52 -17.05
C GLU A 89 1.92 -4.62 -17.73
N LEU A 90 1.24 -3.78 -16.94
CA LEU A 90 0.20 -2.88 -17.46
C LEU A 90 0.80 -1.58 -18.04
N ASN A 91 2.07 -1.33 -17.77
CA ASN A 91 2.71 -0.07 -18.15
C ASN A 91 3.30 -0.13 -19.57
N ASN A 92 2.59 0.47 -20.51
CA ASN A 92 3.08 0.63 -21.88
C ASN A 92 3.68 2.02 -22.04
N ASN A 93 4.63 2.39 -21.16
CA ASN A 93 5.24 3.72 -21.11
C ASN A 93 4.23 4.85 -20.82
N ASN A 94 3.13 4.50 -20.14
CA ASN A 94 2.07 5.44 -19.82
C ASN A 94 2.21 6.12 -18.47
N PHE A 95 3.01 5.54 -17.58
CA PHE A 95 3.19 6.10 -16.23
C PHE A 95 4.56 5.70 -15.66
N ILE A 96 4.94 6.42 -14.60
CA ILE A 96 6.17 6.15 -13.84
C ILE A 96 5.76 5.61 -12.48
N ILE A 97 6.50 4.61 -11.99
CA ILE A 97 6.27 4.05 -10.65
C ILE A 97 7.27 4.67 -9.68
N GLU A 98 6.75 5.33 -8.63
CA GLU A 98 7.58 5.90 -7.57
C GLU A 98 7.35 5.07 -6.30
N ASP A 99 8.31 4.20 -5.96
CA ASP A 99 8.17 3.28 -4.84
C ASP A 99 8.84 3.82 -3.58
N GLN A 100 8.05 4.41 -2.70
CA GLN A 100 8.50 4.83 -1.37
C GLN A 100 8.16 3.80 -0.30
N ALA A 101 7.22 2.89 -0.60
CA ALA A 101 6.75 1.90 0.37
C ALA A 101 7.84 0.88 0.71
N THR A 102 8.56 0.37 -0.30
CA THR A 102 9.64 -0.59 -0.08
C THR A 102 10.73 0.03 0.78
N ASP A 103 11.08 1.29 0.52
CA ASP A 103 12.10 1.99 1.29
C ASP A 103 11.68 2.15 2.76
N GLU A 104 10.41 2.47 3.00
CA GLU A 104 9.88 2.56 4.37
C GLU A 104 10.01 1.24 5.11
N LEU A 105 9.66 0.13 4.46
CA LEU A 105 9.76 -1.20 5.07
C LEU A 105 11.20 -1.59 5.34
N ASN A 106 12.13 -1.22 4.46
CA ASN A 106 13.54 -1.56 4.62
C ASN A 106 14.22 -0.80 5.77
N LYS A 107 13.59 0.24 6.30
CA LYS A 107 14.05 0.95 7.49
C LYS A 107 13.65 0.25 8.79
N VAL A 108 12.79 -0.76 8.70
CA VAL A 108 12.33 -1.53 9.85
C VAL A 108 13.28 -2.69 10.09
N ASP A 109 13.71 -2.83 11.33
CA ASP A 109 14.62 -3.91 11.75
C ASP A 109 13.92 -5.24 11.95
#